data_099819aa251dcba0256bdd798d6c35b8
#
_entry.id   099819aa251dcba0256bdd798d6c35b8
#
_cell.length_a   1.000
_cell.length_b   1.000
_cell.length_c   1.000
_cell.angle_alpha   90.00
_cell.angle_beta   90.00
_cell.angle_gamma   90.00
#
_symmetry.space_group_name_H-M   'P 1'
#
loop_
_entity.id
_entity.type
_entity.pdbx_description
1 polymer ?
#
loop_
_entity_poly.entity_id
_entity_poly.type
_entity_poly.pdbx_seq_one_letter_code
_entity_poly.pdbx_strand_id
1 'polypeptide(L)'
;LWSMPKGHVENGEAKEDTAEREVWEETGISGEVFADLGMIDYWFVSEGVRIHKTVHHHLLRFVDGVLNDEDPEVTEVSWIPVSELIEHLAYADERKLARIAHDLLPDLARKEAAAGKATPR
;
A
#
# COMPACT_ATOMS: atom_id res chain seq x y z
N LEU A 1 14.89 -5.64 -1.45
CA LEU A 1 13.66 -6.39 -1.14
C LEU A 1 12.42 -5.59 -1.50
N TRP A 2 11.48 -6.24 -2.16
CA TRP A 2 10.23 -5.59 -2.50
C TRP A 2 9.24 -5.61 -1.34
N SER A 3 8.61 -4.48 -1.09
CA SER A 3 7.54 -4.34 -0.09
C SER A 3 6.52 -3.31 -0.54
N MET A 4 5.33 -3.34 0.07
CA MET A 4 4.29 -2.36 -0.19
C MET A 4 4.62 -1.05 0.54
N PRO A 5 4.26 0.12 -0.04
CA PRO A 5 4.43 1.40 0.64
C PRO A 5 3.71 1.39 2.00
N LYS A 6 4.37 1.94 3.01
CA LYS A 6 3.82 2.03 4.37
C LYS A 6 4.54 3.08 5.19
N GLY A 7 3.91 3.53 6.25
CA GLY A 7 4.51 4.47 7.17
C GLY A 7 3.70 4.64 8.45
N HIS A 8 4.13 5.57 9.29
CA HIS A 8 3.52 5.83 10.58
C HIS A 8 2.35 6.81 10.47
N VAL A 9 1.28 6.52 11.24
CA VAL A 9 0.21 7.49 11.44
C VAL A 9 0.76 8.65 12.30
N GLU A 10 0.64 9.86 11.77
CA GLU A 10 1.04 11.07 12.49
C GLU A 10 -0.09 11.56 13.40
N ASN A 11 0.24 12.40 14.38
CA ASN A 11 -0.74 12.97 15.32
C ASN A 11 -1.88 13.66 14.56
N GLY A 12 -3.11 13.25 14.87
CA GLY A 12 -4.31 13.82 14.26
C GLY A 12 -4.60 13.32 12.86
N GLU A 13 -3.77 12.42 12.33
CA GLU A 13 -3.96 11.85 11.00
C GLU A 13 -4.81 10.58 11.07
N ALA A 14 -5.78 10.45 10.18
CA ALA A 14 -6.52 9.20 10.04
C ALA A 14 -5.65 8.16 9.30
N LYS A 15 -5.88 6.87 9.57
CA LYS A 15 -5.10 5.79 8.93
C LYS A 15 -5.20 5.79 7.41
N GLU A 16 -6.34 6.20 6.86
CA GLU A 16 -6.56 6.32 5.41
C GLU A 16 -5.69 7.45 4.82
N ASP A 17 -5.60 8.57 5.52
CA ASP A 17 -4.78 9.70 5.12
C ASP A 17 -3.29 9.34 5.19
N THR A 18 -2.90 8.54 6.18
CA THR A 18 -1.54 8.01 6.28
C THR A 18 -1.20 7.18 5.04
N ALA A 19 -2.10 6.26 4.64
CA ALA A 19 -1.88 5.42 3.48
C ALA A 19 -1.70 6.26 2.21
N GLU A 20 -2.54 7.25 2.01
CA GLU A 20 -2.46 8.14 0.84
C GLU A 20 -1.18 8.96 0.85
N ARG A 21 -0.82 9.52 1.99
CA ARG A 21 0.41 10.31 2.15
C ARG A 21 1.67 9.48 1.91
N GLU A 22 1.76 8.31 2.51
CA GLU A 22 2.95 7.45 2.39
C GLU A 22 3.13 6.92 0.97
N VAL A 23 2.05 6.57 0.28
CA VAL A 23 2.12 6.18 -1.12
C VAL A 23 2.68 7.34 -1.95
N TRP A 24 2.19 8.55 -1.74
CA TRP A 24 2.67 9.72 -2.46
C TRP A 24 4.14 10.03 -2.16
N GLU A 25 4.53 10.00 -0.89
CA GLU A 25 5.91 10.29 -0.49
C GLU A 25 6.89 9.25 -1.05
N GLU A 26 6.55 7.98 -0.99
CA GLU A 26 7.44 6.89 -1.39
C GLU A 26 7.46 6.62 -2.89
N THR A 27 6.40 6.95 -3.61
CA THR A 27 6.25 6.54 -5.02
C THR A 27 5.97 7.67 -6.00
N GLY A 28 5.50 8.81 -5.55
CA GLY A 28 5.05 9.91 -6.41
C GLY A 28 3.62 9.73 -6.95
N ILE A 29 2.90 8.72 -6.49
CA ILE A 29 1.53 8.44 -6.94
C ILE A 29 0.52 8.99 -5.94
N SER A 30 -0.46 9.73 -6.46
CA SER A 30 -1.62 10.19 -5.71
C SER A 30 -2.73 9.17 -5.86
N GLY A 31 -3.20 8.62 -4.76
CA GLY A 31 -4.27 7.64 -4.73
C GLY A 31 -5.35 8.00 -3.72
N GLU A 32 -6.47 7.33 -3.82
CA GLU A 32 -7.62 7.51 -2.93
C GLU A 32 -8.00 6.16 -2.35
N VAL A 33 -8.02 6.06 -1.02
CA VAL A 33 -8.40 4.82 -0.33
C VAL A 33 -9.85 4.47 -0.67
N PHE A 34 -10.09 3.23 -1.06
CA PHE A 34 -11.45 2.75 -1.31
C PHE A 34 -11.75 1.40 -0.65
N ALA A 35 -10.76 0.74 -0.07
CA ALA A 35 -10.98 -0.49 0.69
C ALA A 35 -9.87 -0.72 1.71
N ASP A 36 -10.21 -1.39 2.80
CA ASP A 36 -9.27 -1.81 3.82
C ASP A 36 -8.80 -3.24 3.50
N LEU A 37 -7.50 -3.51 3.59
CA LEU A 37 -6.95 -4.85 3.42
C LEU A 37 -6.64 -5.56 4.73
N GLY A 38 -6.56 -4.82 5.83
CA GLY A 38 -6.22 -5.36 7.13
C GLY A 38 -4.91 -4.82 7.69
N MET A 39 -4.42 -5.48 8.74
CA MET A 39 -3.25 -5.05 9.49
C MET A 39 -2.15 -6.08 9.43
N ILE A 40 -0.90 -5.60 9.50
CA ILE A 40 0.28 -6.45 9.67
C ILE A 40 1.04 -5.97 10.90
N ASP A 41 1.46 -6.91 11.74
CA ASP A 41 2.32 -6.63 12.88
C ASP A 41 3.78 -6.87 12.48
N TYR A 42 4.61 -5.85 12.71
CA TYR A 42 6.05 -5.95 12.51
C TYR A 42 6.75 -5.89 13.84
N TRP A 43 7.68 -6.83 14.06
CA TRP A 43 8.54 -6.87 15.22
C TRP A 43 9.99 -6.67 14.80
N PHE A 44 10.70 -5.80 15.49
CA PHE A 44 12.12 -5.59 15.23
C PHE A 44 12.83 -5.16 16.52
N VAL A 45 14.17 -5.23 16.49
CA VAL A 45 14.99 -4.83 17.63
C VAL A 45 15.75 -3.57 17.23
N SER A 46 15.67 -2.55 18.08
CA SER A 46 16.42 -1.31 17.92
C SER A 46 17.06 -0.94 19.26
N GLU A 47 18.37 -0.74 19.24
CA GLU A 47 19.16 -0.42 20.46
C GLU A 47 18.89 -1.39 21.62
N GLY A 48 18.77 -2.68 21.32
CA GLY A 48 18.51 -3.72 22.30
C GLY A 48 17.07 -3.81 22.79
N VAL A 49 16.17 -2.97 22.27
CA VAL A 49 14.75 -2.95 22.63
C VAL A 49 13.92 -3.60 21.53
N ARG A 50 13.03 -4.51 21.91
CA ARG A 50 12.09 -5.13 21.00
C ARG A 50 10.92 -4.18 20.74
N ILE A 51 10.71 -3.81 19.48
CA ILE A 51 9.68 -2.86 19.07
C ILE A 51 8.60 -3.59 18.28
N HIS A 52 7.35 -3.30 18.62
CA HIS A 52 6.17 -3.79 17.91
C HIS A 52 5.52 -2.63 17.14
N LYS A 53 5.23 -2.85 15.88
CA LYS A 53 4.59 -1.86 15.03
C LYS A 53 3.45 -2.49 14.25
N THR A 54 2.27 -1.90 14.33
CA THR A 54 1.11 -2.33 13.56
C THR A 54 0.90 -1.36 12.39
N VAL A 55 0.78 -1.89 11.19
CA VAL A 55 0.56 -1.11 9.99
C VAL A 55 -0.74 -1.53 9.32
N HIS A 56 -1.61 -0.55 9.08
CA HIS A 56 -2.86 -0.75 8.34
C HIS A 56 -2.57 -0.64 6.86
N HIS A 57 -3.07 -1.60 6.09
CA HIS A 57 -2.93 -1.63 4.63
C HIS A 57 -4.27 -1.41 3.96
N HIS A 58 -4.24 -0.73 2.82
CA HIS A 58 -5.44 -0.32 2.10
C HIS A 58 -5.28 -0.56 0.61
N LEU A 59 -6.41 -0.64 -0.11
CA LEU A 59 -6.42 -0.51 -1.56
C LEU A 59 -6.72 0.94 -1.90
N LEU A 60 -5.90 1.51 -2.78
CA LEU A 60 -6.04 2.87 -3.26
C LEU A 60 -6.39 2.85 -4.75
N ARG A 61 -7.33 3.72 -5.12
CA ARG A 61 -7.61 4.00 -6.52
C ARG A 61 -6.59 5.01 -7.04
N PHE A 62 -5.95 4.70 -8.16
CA PHE A 62 -5.05 5.65 -8.81
C PHE A 62 -5.81 6.92 -9.21
N VAL A 63 -5.28 8.07 -8.85
CA VAL A 63 -5.84 9.36 -9.24
C VAL A 63 -4.91 10.04 -10.25
N ASP A 64 -3.61 10.15 -9.93
CA ASP A 64 -2.69 11.00 -10.65
C ASP A 64 -1.25 10.65 -10.23
N GLY A 65 -0.29 11.11 -10.99
CA GLY A 65 1.11 11.04 -10.62
C GLY A 65 1.96 10.15 -11.51
N VAL A 66 3.26 10.29 -11.35
CA VAL A 66 4.28 9.52 -12.07
C VAL A 66 5.24 8.93 -11.05
N LEU A 67 5.57 7.66 -11.20
CA LEU A 67 6.51 6.99 -10.30
C LEU A 67 7.83 7.75 -10.22
N ASN A 68 8.31 7.99 -8.99
CA ASN A 68 9.65 8.48 -8.72
C ASN A 68 10.23 7.80 -7.47
N ASP A 69 11.54 7.76 -7.38
CA ASP A 69 12.29 7.15 -6.29
C ASP A 69 13.08 8.20 -5.49
N GLU A 70 12.58 9.42 -5.43
CA GLU A 70 13.26 10.54 -4.78
C GLU A 70 13.29 10.46 -3.25
N ASP A 71 12.38 9.66 -2.64
CA ASP A 71 12.38 9.44 -1.20
C ASP A 71 13.68 8.74 -0.79
N PRO A 72 14.45 9.28 0.18
CA PRO A 72 15.73 8.69 0.58
C PRO A 72 15.62 7.28 1.18
N GLU A 73 14.43 6.88 1.63
CA GLU A 73 14.20 5.53 2.16
C GLU A 73 13.90 4.50 1.07
N VAL A 74 13.76 4.96 -0.18
CA VAL A 74 13.34 4.13 -1.31
C VAL A 74 14.51 3.95 -2.28
N THR A 75 14.78 2.71 -2.68
CA THR A 75 15.82 2.41 -3.68
C THR A 75 15.25 2.27 -5.09
N GLU A 76 14.02 1.81 -5.21
CA GLU A 76 13.35 1.61 -6.49
C GLU A 76 11.84 1.58 -6.30
N VAL A 77 11.09 2.10 -7.26
CA VAL A 77 9.63 1.98 -7.32
C VAL A 77 9.23 1.40 -8.67
N SER A 78 8.18 0.58 -8.68
CA SER A 78 7.72 -0.06 -9.91
C SER A 78 6.25 -0.42 -9.82
N TRP A 79 5.57 -0.35 -10.97
CA TRP A 79 4.26 -0.98 -11.13
C TRP A 79 4.44 -2.46 -11.36
N ILE A 80 3.75 -3.27 -10.59
CA ILE A 80 3.78 -4.73 -10.71
C ILE A 80 2.34 -5.22 -10.86
N PRO A 81 2.02 -6.05 -11.88
CA PRO A 81 0.68 -6.62 -11.99
C PRO A 81 0.31 -7.37 -10.72
N VAL A 82 -0.93 -7.22 -10.27
CA VAL A 82 -1.38 -7.86 -9.02
C VAL A 82 -1.23 -9.38 -9.07
N SER A 83 -1.39 -9.99 -10.25
CA SER A 83 -1.21 -11.42 -10.44
C SER A 83 0.23 -11.89 -10.20
N GLU A 84 1.21 -10.98 -10.32
CA GLU A 84 2.63 -11.26 -10.11
C GLU A 84 3.13 -10.75 -8.76
N LEU A 85 2.39 -9.86 -8.14
CA LEU A 85 2.80 -9.17 -6.91
C LEU A 85 3.14 -10.15 -5.79
N ILE A 86 2.37 -11.20 -5.62
CA ILE A 86 2.56 -12.19 -4.56
C ILE A 86 3.96 -12.79 -4.61
N GLU A 87 4.49 -13.04 -5.80
CA GLU A 87 5.83 -13.63 -5.97
C GLU A 87 6.95 -12.63 -5.70
N HIS A 88 6.68 -11.34 -5.85
CA HIS A 88 7.70 -10.28 -5.70
C HIS A 88 7.86 -9.81 -4.26
N LEU A 89 6.81 -9.86 -3.45
CA LEU A 89 6.87 -9.36 -2.08
C LEU A 89 7.74 -10.23 -1.19
N ALA A 90 8.61 -9.58 -0.41
CA ALA A 90 9.58 -10.26 0.46
C ALA A 90 8.95 -10.86 1.72
N TYR A 91 7.86 -10.25 2.21
CA TYR A 91 7.30 -10.61 3.52
C TYR A 91 6.02 -11.44 3.39
N ALA A 92 5.95 -12.54 4.17
CA ALA A 92 4.83 -13.48 4.11
C ALA A 92 3.47 -12.83 4.41
N ASP A 93 3.42 -11.92 5.38
CA ASP A 93 2.18 -11.24 5.74
C ASP A 93 1.71 -10.29 4.64
N GLU A 94 2.64 -9.61 3.97
CA GLU A 94 2.30 -8.79 2.81
C GLU A 94 1.81 -9.65 1.64
N ARG A 95 2.40 -10.84 1.45
CA ARG A 95 1.92 -11.79 0.42
C ARG A 95 0.49 -12.24 0.69
N LYS A 96 0.12 -12.44 1.96
CA LYS A 96 -1.27 -12.78 2.34
C LYS A 96 -2.22 -11.67 1.95
N LEU A 97 -1.86 -10.41 2.25
CA LEU A 97 -2.69 -9.27 1.89
C LEU A 97 -2.80 -9.10 0.38
N ALA A 98 -1.72 -9.36 -0.36
CA ALA A 98 -1.74 -9.31 -1.81
C ALA A 98 -2.69 -10.37 -2.41
N ARG A 99 -2.78 -11.56 -1.81
CA ARG A 99 -3.75 -12.58 -2.22
C ARG A 99 -5.18 -12.12 -1.97
N ILE A 100 -5.44 -11.53 -0.82
CA ILE A 100 -6.77 -10.96 -0.49
C ILE A 100 -7.13 -9.88 -1.51
N ALA A 101 -6.21 -8.98 -1.81
CA ALA A 101 -6.41 -7.93 -2.80
C ALA A 101 -6.72 -8.53 -4.19
N HIS A 102 -5.95 -9.51 -4.61
CA HIS A 102 -6.15 -10.18 -5.89
C HIS A 102 -7.56 -10.76 -6.00
N ASP A 103 -8.06 -11.38 -4.93
CA ASP A 103 -9.39 -12.00 -4.92
C ASP A 103 -10.52 -10.97 -4.86
N LEU A 104 -10.29 -9.82 -4.20
CA LEU A 104 -11.29 -8.77 -4.05
C LEU A 104 -11.39 -7.81 -5.24
N LEU A 105 -10.27 -7.59 -5.94
CA LEU A 105 -10.18 -6.55 -6.96
C LEU A 105 -11.22 -6.64 -8.08
N PRO A 106 -11.56 -7.83 -8.63
CA PRO A 106 -12.58 -7.90 -9.68
C PRO A 106 -13.94 -7.33 -9.24
N ASP A 107 -14.38 -7.64 -8.03
CA ASP A 107 -15.65 -7.13 -7.50
C ASP A 107 -15.58 -5.65 -7.17
N LEU A 108 -14.49 -5.21 -6.57
CA LEU A 108 -14.27 -3.81 -6.22
C LEU A 108 -14.17 -2.94 -7.47
N ALA A 109 -13.50 -3.42 -8.50
CA ALA A 109 -13.37 -2.71 -9.76
C ALA A 109 -14.75 -2.53 -10.44
N ARG A 110 -15.61 -3.55 -10.38
CA ARG A 110 -16.99 -3.44 -10.89
C ARG A 110 -17.79 -2.41 -10.12
N LYS A 111 -17.68 -2.37 -8.80
CA LYS A 111 -18.38 -1.41 -7.96
C LYS A 111 -17.90 0.02 -8.23
N GLU A 112 -16.60 0.21 -8.39
CA GLU A 112 -16.01 1.52 -8.71
C GLU A 112 -16.47 2.01 -10.08
N ALA A 113 -16.47 1.14 -11.07
CA ALA A 113 -16.97 1.46 -12.42
C ALA A 113 -18.46 1.84 -12.40
N ALA A 114 -19.28 1.08 -11.68
CA ALA A 114 -20.71 1.36 -11.54
C ALA A 114 -20.98 2.69 -10.85
N ALA A 115 -20.08 3.10 -9.93
CA ALA A 115 -20.16 4.41 -9.25
C ALA A 115 -19.56 5.56 -10.05
N GLY A 116 -19.04 5.31 -11.26
CA GLY A 116 -18.37 6.30 -12.10
C GLY A 116 -16.97 6.68 -11.62
N LYS A 117 -16.32 5.82 -10.84
CA LYS A 117 -14.99 6.06 -10.24
C LYS A 117 -13.90 5.18 -10.83
N ALA A 118 -14.09 4.65 -12.04
CA ALA A 118 -13.09 3.79 -12.67
C ALA A 118 -11.73 4.48 -12.78
N THR A 119 -10.66 3.71 -12.50
CA THR A 119 -9.28 4.20 -12.61
C THR A 119 -8.96 4.53 -14.06
N PRO A 120 -8.39 5.70 -14.35
CA PRO A 120 -7.92 6.04 -15.70
C PRO A 120 -6.81 5.07 -16.14
N ARG A 121 -6.78 4.81 -17.40
CA ARG A 121 -5.70 3.99 -18.01
C ARG A 121 -4.65 4.88 -18.65
#